data_e40c6957022d08ea03eab9df3231b2a8
#
_entry.id   e40c6957022d08ea03eab9df3231b2a8
#
_cell.length_a   1.000
_cell.length_b   1.000
_cell.length_c   1.000
_cell.angle_alpha   90.00
_cell.angle_beta   90.00
_cell.angle_gamma   90.00
#
_symmetry.space_group_name_H-M   'P 1'
#
loop_
_entity.id
_entity.type
_entity.pdbx_description
1 polymer ?
#
loop_
_entity_poly.entity_id
_entity_poly.type
_entity_poly.pdbx_seq_one_letter_code
_entity_poly.pdbx_strand_id
1 'polypeptide(L)'
;MIQLFRRIGAFNNLNTLYKEKVNLLKKLRETDLPILHTLIYSSEKPRWTLYNAPYFDEYKQLNLETFLQSENRLFFLSENVLAIVHEERIIGVVTRYWEDIRTRWLEIGIVIYDDSLWSHGIGTSALQEWIGICFKAFPEIERVGLTTWSGNPGMMRLSEKLGMTQEARIRKVRYYKGTYYDSIKYGILRDEFFALK
;
A
#
# COMPACT_ATOMS: atom_id res chain seq x y z
N MET A 1 8.62 -0.94 -8.75
CA MET A 1 7.75 -1.80 -7.90
C MET A 1 8.35 -3.19 -7.71
N ILE A 2 8.83 -3.88 -8.75
CA ILE A 2 9.32 -5.27 -8.67
C ILE A 2 10.58 -5.46 -7.78
N GLN A 3 11.49 -4.50 -7.72
CA GLN A 3 12.68 -4.61 -6.87
C GLN A 3 12.40 -4.53 -5.36
N LEU A 4 11.30 -3.88 -4.96
CA LEU A 4 10.92 -3.76 -3.54
C LEU A 4 10.36 -5.07 -2.95
N PHE A 5 9.89 -6.00 -3.81
CA PHE A 5 9.12 -7.17 -3.38
C PHE A 5 9.89 -8.51 -3.34
N ARG A 6 11.18 -8.53 -3.65
CA ARG A 6 11.98 -9.79 -3.67
C ARG A 6 12.25 -10.45 -2.30
N ARG A 7 11.66 -9.97 -1.20
CA ARG A 7 11.92 -10.47 0.17
C ARG A 7 10.69 -11.00 0.90
N ILE A 8 9.78 -11.72 0.22
CA ILE A 8 8.56 -12.23 0.87
C ILE A 8 8.74 -13.69 1.26
N GLY A 9 8.88 -13.92 2.57
CA GLY A 9 8.74 -15.25 3.19
C GLY A 9 7.30 -15.50 3.66
N ALA A 10 6.82 -16.74 3.51
CA ALA A 10 5.46 -17.15 3.80
C ALA A 10 5.16 -17.25 5.31
N PHE A 11 3.98 -16.78 5.72
CA PHE A 11 3.35 -17.12 7.00
C PHE A 11 1.86 -17.38 6.83
N ASN A 12 1.41 -18.55 7.31
CA ASN A 12 0.02 -18.98 7.33
C ASN A 12 -0.65 -18.53 8.63
N ASN A 13 -1.72 -17.76 8.59
CA ASN A 13 -2.89 -17.76 9.47
C ASN A 13 -3.62 -16.40 9.54
N LEU A 14 -4.42 -16.08 8.52
CA LEU A 14 -5.30 -14.90 8.59
C LEU A 14 -6.80 -15.20 8.40
N ASN A 15 -7.18 -16.48 8.24
CA ASN A 15 -8.57 -16.83 7.89
C ASN A 15 -9.60 -16.62 9.02
N THR A 16 -9.20 -16.30 10.25
CA THR A 16 -10.11 -16.29 11.42
C THR A 16 -10.48 -14.88 11.91
N LEU A 17 -9.86 -13.81 11.40
CA LEU A 17 -10.00 -12.45 11.96
C LEU A 17 -11.00 -11.54 11.23
N TYR A 18 -11.73 -12.02 10.22
CA TYR A 18 -12.49 -11.16 9.32
C TYR A 18 -14.01 -11.30 9.44
N LYS A 19 -14.58 -11.39 10.65
CA LYS A 19 -16.04 -11.31 10.82
C LYS A 19 -16.46 -10.07 11.63
N GLU A 20 -17.37 -9.28 11.00
CA GLU A 20 -18.22 -8.23 11.54
C GLU A 20 -17.62 -6.81 11.68
N LYS A 21 -17.54 -6.13 10.52
CA LYS A 21 -17.77 -4.69 10.29
C LYS A 21 -17.85 -4.54 8.78
N VAL A 22 -18.45 -3.48 8.23
CA VAL A 22 -18.32 -3.15 6.79
C VAL A 22 -16.84 -2.94 6.53
N ASN A 23 -16.13 -4.02 6.21
CA ASN A 23 -14.69 -4.00 6.05
C ASN A 23 -14.37 -3.29 4.74
N LEU A 24 -13.65 -2.18 4.82
CA LEU A 24 -13.08 -1.52 3.64
C LEU A 24 -12.06 -2.41 2.92
N LEU A 25 -11.54 -3.44 3.61
CA LEU A 25 -10.48 -4.32 3.10
C LEU A 25 -10.99 -5.75 2.91
N LYS A 26 -10.69 -6.36 1.77
CA LYS A 26 -10.95 -7.77 1.49
C LYS A 26 -9.76 -8.47 0.86
N LYS A 27 -9.63 -9.79 1.09
CA LYS A 27 -8.65 -10.63 0.38
C LYS A 27 -9.04 -10.71 -1.11
N LEU A 28 -8.05 -10.53 -1.99
CA LEU A 28 -8.22 -10.71 -3.43
C LEU A 28 -8.32 -12.21 -3.78
N ARG A 29 -9.18 -12.53 -4.73
CA ARG A 29 -9.35 -13.86 -5.32
C ARG A 29 -9.00 -13.80 -6.80
N GLU A 30 -8.78 -14.94 -7.42
CA GLU A 30 -8.54 -15.06 -8.88
C GLU A 30 -9.61 -14.33 -9.70
N THR A 31 -10.86 -14.42 -9.28
CA THR A 31 -12.00 -13.75 -9.93
C THR A 31 -11.95 -12.23 -9.86
N ASP A 32 -11.17 -11.66 -8.95
CA ASP A 32 -11.01 -10.20 -8.78
C ASP A 32 -9.90 -9.64 -9.70
N LEU A 33 -9.00 -10.49 -10.21
CA LEU A 33 -7.83 -10.07 -11.00
C LEU A 33 -8.16 -9.34 -12.30
N PRO A 34 -9.19 -9.72 -13.10
CA PRO A 34 -9.57 -8.94 -14.29
C PRO A 34 -10.04 -7.53 -13.96
N ILE A 35 -10.76 -7.36 -12.83
CA ILE A 35 -11.18 -6.03 -12.35
C ILE A 35 -9.96 -5.21 -11.95
N LEU A 36 -9.05 -5.81 -11.20
CA LEU A 36 -7.81 -5.16 -10.78
C LEU A 36 -6.94 -4.77 -11.99
N HIS A 37 -6.82 -5.67 -12.98
CA HIS A 37 -6.13 -5.36 -14.24
C HIS A 37 -6.73 -4.13 -14.92
N THR A 38 -8.05 -4.06 -15.04
CA THR A 38 -8.73 -2.90 -15.64
C THR A 38 -8.40 -1.61 -14.88
N LEU A 39 -8.46 -1.62 -13.55
CA LEU A 39 -8.13 -0.46 -12.73
C LEU A 39 -6.68 0.02 -12.92
N ILE A 40 -5.74 -0.91 -13.08
CA ILE A 40 -4.32 -0.60 -13.19
C ILE A 40 -3.94 -0.20 -14.61
N TYR A 41 -4.44 -0.93 -15.63
CA TYR A 41 -3.89 -0.91 -16.99
C TYR A 41 -4.85 -0.42 -18.09
N SER A 42 -6.07 0.05 -17.77
CA SER A 42 -7.03 0.54 -18.77
C SER A 42 -6.61 1.85 -19.43
N SER A 43 -5.77 2.64 -18.79
CA SER A 43 -5.28 3.92 -19.30
C SER A 43 -3.79 3.85 -19.63
N GLU A 44 -3.35 4.52 -20.68
CA GLU A 44 -1.93 4.68 -21.03
C GLU A 44 -1.17 5.55 -20.00
N LYS A 45 -1.85 6.48 -19.36
CA LYS A 45 -1.26 7.43 -18.41
C LYS A 45 -2.15 7.57 -17.17
N PRO A 46 -2.32 6.51 -16.37
CA PRO A 46 -3.20 6.59 -15.21
C PRO A 46 -2.57 7.52 -14.16
N ARG A 47 -3.40 8.39 -13.58
CA ARG A 47 -2.94 9.47 -12.71
C ARG A 47 -2.25 8.97 -11.44
N TRP A 48 -2.63 7.79 -10.92
CA TRP A 48 -2.01 7.20 -9.74
C TRP A 48 -0.50 6.96 -9.91
N THR A 49 -0.02 6.73 -11.14
CA THR A 49 1.41 6.50 -11.43
C THR A 49 2.28 7.70 -11.12
N LEU A 50 1.73 8.92 -11.17
CA LEU A 50 2.47 10.15 -10.86
C LEU A 50 2.93 10.22 -9.40
N TYR A 51 2.29 9.48 -8.51
CA TYR A 51 2.55 9.52 -7.06
C TYR A 51 3.18 8.23 -6.53
N ASN A 52 3.09 7.13 -7.28
CA ASN A 52 3.57 5.82 -6.87
C ASN A 52 5.05 5.61 -7.25
N ALA A 53 5.92 6.41 -6.62
CA ALA A 53 7.37 6.35 -6.80
C ALA A 53 7.83 6.29 -8.28
N PRO A 54 7.41 7.25 -9.14
CA PRO A 54 7.61 7.20 -10.59
C PRO A 54 9.08 7.32 -11.02
N TYR A 55 9.98 7.53 -10.08
CA TYR A 55 11.43 7.61 -10.28
C TYR A 55 12.12 6.23 -10.22
N PHE A 56 11.40 5.16 -9.85
CA PHE A 56 11.97 3.81 -9.86
C PHE A 56 11.72 3.09 -11.17
N ASP A 57 10.46 3.10 -11.63
CA ASP A 57 10.05 2.36 -12.80
C ASP A 57 9.10 3.18 -13.65
N GLU A 58 9.26 3.12 -14.96
CA GLU A 58 8.29 3.67 -15.89
C GLU A 58 7.07 2.75 -15.98
N TYR A 59 5.88 3.34 -15.88
CA TYR A 59 4.65 2.60 -16.06
C TYR A 59 4.53 2.08 -17.51
N LYS A 60 4.21 0.80 -17.63
CA LYS A 60 3.91 0.15 -18.92
C LYS A 60 2.57 -0.58 -18.81
N GLN A 61 1.70 -0.36 -19.78
CA GLN A 61 0.49 -1.15 -19.88
C GLN A 61 0.83 -2.62 -20.12
N LEU A 62 0.07 -3.50 -19.47
CA LEU A 62 0.08 -4.93 -19.72
C LEU A 62 -1.29 -5.34 -20.23
N ASN A 63 -1.36 -6.27 -21.18
CA ASN A 63 -2.61 -6.94 -21.48
C ASN A 63 -2.98 -7.94 -20.37
N LEU A 64 -4.24 -8.36 -20.33
CA LEU A 64 -4.74 -9.20 -19.24
C LEU A 64 -4.01 -10.55 -19.17
N GLU A 65 -3.71 -11.17 -20.32
CA GLU A 65 -3.03 -12.46 -20.35
C GLU A 65 -1.64 -12.38 -19.74
N THR A 66 -0.83 -11.38 -20.17
CA THR A 66 0.50 -11.12 -19.60
C THR A 66 0.42 -10.82 -18.10
N PHE A 67 -0.57 -10.03 -17.66
CA PHE A 67 -0.78 -9.75 -16.25
C PHE A 67 -1.07 -11.03 -15.44
N LEU A 68 -1.95 -11.90 -15.93
CA LEU A 68 -2.32 -13.16 -15.27
C LEU A 68 -1.18 -14.18 -15.23
N GLN A 69 -0.23 -14.10 -16.17
CA GLN A 69 0.97 -14.95 -16.20
C GLN A 69 2.17 -14.36 -15.46
N SER A 70 2.09 -13.09 -15.05
CA SER A 70 3.19 -12.39 -14.39
C SER A 70 3.26 -12.66 -12.88
N GLU A 71 4.41 -12.33 -12.29
CA GLU A 71 4.60 -12.33 -10.82
C GLU A 71 3.59 -11.41 -10.09
N ASN A 72 3.02 -10.41 -10.77
CA ASN A 72 1.98 -9.55 -10.21
C ASN A 72 0.76 -10.33 -9.74
N ARG A 73 0.36 -11.40 -10.47
CA ARG A 73 -0.73 -12.28 -10.04
C ARG A 73 -0.46 -12.87 -8.66
N LEU A 74 0.71 -13.47 -8.46
CA LEU A 74 1.09 -14.06 -7.17
C LEU A 74 1.16 -13.01 -6.06
N PHE A 75 1.69 -11.84 -6.39
CA PHE A 75 1.75 -10.72 -5.45
C PHE A 75 0.35 -10.30 -4.98
N PHE A 76 -0.59 -10.06 -5.89
CA PHE A 76 -1.94 -9.62 -5.53
C PHE A 76 -2.75 -10.69 -4.77
N LEU A 77 -2.48 -11.97 -4.99
CA LEU A 77 -3.14 -13.07 -4.28
C LEU A 77 -2.47 -13.42 -2.95
N SER A 78 -1.34 -12.80 -2.63
CA SER A 78 -0.62 -13.04 -1.39
C SER A 78 -1.34 -12.47 -0.17
N GLU A 79 -0.93 -12.90 1.02
CA GLU A 79 -1.43 -12.35 2.31
C GLU A 79 -0.90 -10.94 2.61
N ASN A 80 -0.01 -10.43 1.77
CA ASN A 80 0.58 -9.11 1.92
C ASN A 80 -0.21 -8.02 1.21
N VAL A 81 -1.32 -8.37 0.56
CA VAL A 81 -2.16 -7.45 -0.20
C VAL A 81 -3.63 -7.67 0.14
N LEU A 82 -4.34 -6.57 0.44
CA LEU A 82 -5.80 -6.58 0.49
C LEU A 82 -6.35 -5.54 -0.47
N ALA A 83 -7.48 -5.85 -1.10
CA ALA A 83 -8.24 -4.90 -1.89
C ALA A 83 -8.92 -3.87 -1.00
N ILE A 84 -8.93 -2.62 -1.42
CA ILE A 84 -9.79 -1.57 -0.88
C ILE A 84 -11.12 -1.64 -1.62
N VAL A 85 -12.22 -1.77 -0.86
CA VAL A 85 -13.58 -1.84 -1.40
C VAL A 85 -14.35 -0.59 -0.99
N HIS A 86 -15.01 0.05 -1.95
CA HIS A 86 -15.91 1.16 -1.73
C HIS A 86 -17.17 0.94 -2.59
N GLU A 87 -18.36 1.03 -1.97
CA GLU A 87 -19.63 0.75 -2.65
C GLU A 87 -19.61 -0.58 -3.43
N GLU A 88 -19.15 -1.65 -2.78
CA GLU A 88 -19.02 -3.01 -3.33
C GLU A 88 -18.02 -3.16 -4.49
N ARG A 89 -17.31 -2.10 -4.88
CA ARG A 89 -16.31 -2.11 -5.95
C ARG A 89 -14.89 -2.08 -5.40
N ILE A 90 -13.99 -2.83 -6.01
CA ILE A 90 -12.56 -2.69 -5.77
C ILE A 90 -12.10 -1.37 -6.38
N ILE A 91 -11.41 -0.54 -5.58
CA ILE A 91 -10.91 0.77 -6.01
C ILE A 91 -9.40 0.91 -5.85
N GLY A 92 -8.77 0.00 -5.15
CA GLY A 92 -7.35 0.09 -4.83
C GLY A 92 -6.87 -1.10 -4.02
N VAL A 93 -5.67 -0.99 -3.50
CA VAL A 93 -5.05 -2.00 -2.64
C VAL A 93 -4.26 -1.35 -1.50
N VAL A 94 -4.18 -2.07 -0.39
CA VAL A 94 -3.17 -1.87 0.66
C VAL A 94 -2.17 -3.00 0.59
N THR A 95 -0.92 -2.71 0.93
CA THR A 95 0.18 -3.68 0.84
C THR A 95 1.04 -3.63 2.10
N ARG A 96 1.77 -4.70 2.38
CA ARG A 96 2.83 -4.72 3.39
C ARG A 96 4.04 -5.48 2.87
N TYR A 97 5.21 -5.14 3.39
CA TYR A 97 6.45 -5.84 3.11
C TYR A 97 7.43 -5.66 4.27
N TRP A 98 8.34 -6.61 4.41
CA TRP A 98 9.43 -6.50 5.37
C TRP A 98 10.61 -5.77 4.74
N GLU A 99 11.03 -4.67 5.34
CA GLU A 99 12.37 -4.11 5.05
C GLU A 99 13.43 -5.08 5.57
N ASP A 100 13.27 -5.57 6.79
CA ASP A 100 14.03 -6.68 7.33
C ASP A 100 13.19 -7.44 8.39
N ILE A 101 12.88 -8.70 8.10
CA ILE A 101 12.07 -9.54 8.99
C ILE A 101 12.80 -9.88 10.30
N ARG A 102 14.12 -9.99 10.29
CA ARG A 102 14.93 -10.33 11.47
C ARG A 102 14.90 -9.21 12.51
N THR A 103 14.84 -7.95 12.03
CA THR A 103 14.72 -6.76 12.88
C THR A 103 13.27 -6.35 13.11
N ARG A 104 12.29 -7.13 12.59
CA ARG A 104 10.85 -6.86 12.70
C ARG A 104 10.43 -5.52 12.09
N TRP A 105 11.13 -5.08 11.03
CA TRP A 105 10.87 -3.82 10.36
C TRP A 105 9.84 -4.02 9.24
N LEU A 106 8.57 -3.71 9.56
CA LEU A 106 7.44 -3.81 8.64
C LEU A 106 7.10 -2.44 8.05
N GLU A 107 6.95 -2.37 6.73
CA GLU A 107 6.46 -1.20 6.00
C GLU A 107 5.16 -1.54 5.26
N ILE A 108 4.31 -0.54 5.10
CA ILE A 108 3.02 -0.65 4.40
C ILE A 108 2.94 0.32 3.23
N GLY A 109 2.02 0.04 2.31
CA GLY A 109 1.71 0.89 1.18
C GLY A 109 0.22 0.93 0.87
N ILE A 110 -0.18 1.91 0.07
CA ILE A 110 -1.55 2.06 -0.42
C ILE A 110 -1.53 2.65 -1.83
N VAL A 111 -2.42 2.15 -2.68
CA VAL A 111 -2.75 2.77 -3.97
C VAL A 111 -4.26 2.74 -4.15
N ILE A 112 -4.87 3.90 -4.36
CA ILE A 112 -6.24 4.04 -4.87
C ILE A 112 -6.11 4.38 -6.35
N TYR A 113 -6.55 3.46 -7.21
CA TYR A 113 -6.40 3.58 -8.66
C TYR A 113 -7.40 4.57 -9.27
N ASP A 114 -8.61 4.65 -8.70
CA ASP A 114 -9.65 5.60 -9.10
C ASP A 114 -9.38 6.96 -8.44
N ASP A 115 -8.83 7.90 -9.20
CA ASP A 115 -8.45 9.23 -8.69
C ASP A 115 -9.65 10.13 -8.39
N SER A 116 -10.84 9.82 -8.90
CA SER A 116 -12.08 10.51 -8.56
C SER A 116 -12.47 10.34 -7.08
N LEU A 117 -11.97 9.28 -6.45
CA LEU A 117 -12.21 8.95 -5.04
C LEU A 117 -11.13 9.48 -4.08
N TRP A 118 -10.16 10.22 -4.60
CA TRP A 118 -9.13 10.81 -3.74
C TRP A 118 -9.69 11.97 -2.90
N SER A 119 -9.08 12.19 -1.74
CA SER A 119 -9.46 13.25 -0.78
C SER A 119 -10.82 13.07 -0.09
N HIS A 120 -11.49 11.93 -0.25
CA HIS A 120 -12.74 11.60 0.42
C HIS A 120 -12.57 10.83 1.74
N GLY A 121 -11.35 10.73 2.26
CA GLY A 121 -11.07 10.05 3.52
C GLY A 121 -10.90 8.52 3.42
N ILE A 122 -11.23 7.91 2.28
CA ILE A 122 -11.19 6.45 2.09
C ILE A 122 -9.78 5.90 2.36
N GLY A 123 -8.74 6.55 1.84
CA GLY A 123 -7.36 6.13 2.06
C GLY A 123 -6.94 6.14 3.52
N THR A 124 -7.39 7.13 4.28
CA THR A 124 -7.12 7.22 5.73
C THR A 124 -7.79 6.07 6.47
N SER A 125 -9.07 5.81 6.21
CA SER A 125 -9.81 4.71 6.84
C SER A 125 -9.21 3.34 6.47
N ALA A 126 -8.85 3.13 5.19
CA ALA A 126 -8.26 1.89 4.73
C ALA A 126 -6.88 1.61 5.38
N LEU A 127 -6.00 2.63 5.46
CA LEU A 127 -4.72 2.46 6.14
C LEU A 127 -4.84 2.31 7.65
N GLN A 128 -5.78 2.99 8.28
CA GLN A 128 -6.06 2.80 9.71
C GLN A 128 -6.47 1.36 10.01
N GLU A 129 -7.37 0.79 9.19
CA GLU A 129 -7.75 -0.62 9.30
C GLU A 129 -6.55 -1.54 9.05
N TRP A 130 -5.76 -1.27 8.01
CA TRP A 130 -4.60 -2.07 7.65
C TRP A 130 -3.51 -2.09 8.70
N ILE A 131 -3.16 -0.95 9.30
CA ILE A 131 -2.22 -0.86 10.43
C ILE A 131 -2.70 -1.74 11.58
N GLY A 132 -3.99 -1.66 11.92
CA GLY A 132 -4.57 -2.50 12.97
C GLY A 132 -4.49 -4.01 12.66
N ILE A 133 -4.70 -4.39 11.40
CA ILE A 133 -4.53 -5.77 10.92
C ILE A 133 -3.06 -6.20 11.05
N CYS A 134 -2.11 -5.36 10.61
CA CYS A 134 -0.68 -5.66 10.72
C CYS A 134 -0.26 -5.88 12.17
N PHE A 135 -0.65 -5.01 13.10
CA PHE A 135 -0.34 -5.19 14.52
C PHE A 135 -0.97 -6.44 15.14
N LYS A 136 -2.17 -6.84 14.69
CA LYS A 136 -2.82 -8.07 15.15
C LYS A 136 -2.15 -9.32 14.57
N ALA A 137 -1.76 -9.26 13.28
CA ALA A 137 -1.12 -10.38 12.58
C ALA A 137 0.30 -10.66 13.10
N PHE A 138 0.99 -9.62 13.56
CA PHE A 138 2.37 -9.68 14.06
C PHE A 138 2.44 -9.07 15.47
N PRO A 139 2.10 -9.84 16.53
CA PRO A 139 2.11 -9.32 17.88
C PRO A 139 3.48 -8.84 18.38
N GLU A 140 4.54 -9.34 17.74
CA GLU A 140 5.93 -9.05 18.07
C GLU A 140 6.49 -7.76 17.47
N ILE A 141 5.77 -7.10 16.54
CA ILE A 141 6.24 -5.82 16.00
C ILE A 141 5.79 -4.66 16.89
N GLU A 142 6.66 -3.69 17.08
CA GLU A 142 6.37 -2.47 17.84
C GLU A 142 6.09 -1.26 16.95
N ARG A 143 6.36 -1.36 15.66
CA ARG A 143 6.24 -0.27 14.70
C ARG A 143 5.69 -0.74 13.36
N VAL A 144 4.83 0.07 12.78
CA VAL A 144 4.45 0.01 11.36
C VAL A 144 4.86 1.32 10.69
N GLY A 145 5.55 1.24 9.56
CA GLY A 145 5.99 2.42 8.83
C GLY A 145 5.57 2.45 7.38
N LEU A 146 5.88 3.54 6.73
CA LEU A 146 5.78 3.70 5.29
C LEU A 146 6.83 4.66 4.75
N THR A 147 7.21 4.47 3.50
CA THR A 147 8.11 5.37 2.79
C THR A 147 7.34 6.05 1.66
N THR A 148 7.47 7.38 1.59
CA THR A 148 6.94 8.20 0.49
C THR A 148 7.99 9.20 0.02
N TRP A 149 7.62 10.17 -0.77
CA TRP A 149 8.48 11.22 -1.30
C TRP A 149 7.81 12.57 -1.30
N SER A 150 8.58 13.65 -1.33
CA SER A 150 8.05 15.02 -1.26
C SER A 150 7.20 15.43 -2.47
N GLY A 151 7.21 14.62 -3.55
CA GLY A 151 6.30 14.77 -4.69
C GLY A 151 4.93 14.12 -4.49
N ASN A 152 4.69 13.46 -3.34
CA ASN A 152 3.39 12.88 -2.99
C ASN A 152 2.80 13.55 -1.74
N PRO A 153 2.32 14.82 -1.85
CA PRO A 153 1.74 15.52 -0.71
C PRO A 153 0.45 14.87 -0.18
N GLY A 154 -0.24 14.10 -1.02
CA GLY A 154 -1.42 13.33 -0.61
C GLY A 154 -1.06 12.29 0.46
N MET A 155 -0.01 11.50 0.22
CA MET A 155 0.45 10.48 1.16
C MET A 155 1.01 11.09 2.44
N MET A 156 1.74 12.21 2.34
CA MET A 156 2.25 12.91 3.52
C MET A 156 1.10 13.35 4.43
N ARG A 157 0.09 14.06 3.89
CA ARG A 157 -1.10 14.47 4.66
C ARG A 157 -1.91 13.30 5.23
N LEU A 158 -1.97 12.19 4.49
CA LEU A 158 -2.64 10.98 4.96
C LEU A 158 -1.91 10.39 6.17
N SER A 159 -0.58 10.30 6.13
CA SER A 159 0.24 9.82 7.25
C SER A 159 0.06 10.68 8.50
N GLU A 160 0.10 12.00 8.34
CA GLU A 160 -0.13 12.96 9.43
C GLU A 160 -1.52 12.82 10.06
N LYS A 161 -2.58 12.64 9.24
CA LYS A 161 -3.94 12.39 9.72
C LYS A 161 -4.10 11.08 10.49
N LEU A 162 -3.27 10.09 10.21
CA LEU A 162 -3.22 8.82 10.95
C LEU A 162 -2.45 8.92 12.26
N GLY A 163 -1.88 10.09 12.59
CA GLY A 163 -1.03 10.26 13.76
C GLY A 163 0.37 9.66 13.59
N MET A 164 0.79 9.34 12.38
CA MET A 164 2.14 8.85 12.13
C MET A 164 3.16 9.98 12.28
N THR A 165 4.27 9.68 12.94
CA THR A 165 5.41 10.59 13.07
C THR A 165 6.28 10.57 11.82
N GLN A 166 6.69 11.75 11.31
CA GLN A 166 7.73 11.82 10.29
C GLN A 166 9.09 11.50 10.93
N GLU A 167 9.60 10.30 10.71
CA GLU A 167 10.83 9.81 11.33
C GLU A 167 12.09 10.22 10.57
N ALA A 168 11.98 10.39 9.24
CA ALA A 168 13.10 10.84 8.43
C ALA A 168 12.65 11.67 7.22
N ARG A 169 13.52 12.62 6.84
CA ARG A 169 13.48 13.34 5.57
C ARG A 169 14.87 13.38 4.96
N ILE A 170 15.10 12.49 4.00
CA ILE A 170 16.40 12.37 3.32
C ILE A 170 16.34 13.24 2.07
N ARG A 171 17.05 14.38 2.13
CA ARG A 171 16.94 15.43 1.13
C ARG A 171 17.57 15.04 -0.20
N LYS A 172 16.89 15.38 -1.33
CA LYS A 172 17.40 15.32 -2.72
C LYS A 172 17.91 13.94 -3.15
N VAL A 173 17.34 12.86 -2.63
CA VAL A 173 17.70 11.48 -2.97
C VAL A 173 16.80 10.83 -4.03
N ARG A 174 15.81 11.57 -4.52
CA ARG A 174 14.90 11.14 -5.60
C ARG A 174 14.98 12.14 -6.74
N TYR A 175 15.45 11.70 -7.89
CA TYR A 175 15.50 12.56 -9.09
C TYR A 175 14.40 12.10 -10.07
N TYR A 176 13.55 13.04 -10.49
CA TYR A 176 12.49 12.75 -11.43
C TYR A 176 12.19 13.98 -12.29
N LYS A 177 12.19 13.81 -13.62
CA LYS A 177 11.90 14.86 -14.62
C LYS A 177 12.60 16.20 -14.34
N GLY A 178 13.91 16.14 -14.14
CA GLY A 178 14.74 17.36 -13.96
C GLY A 178 14.72 17.93 -12.53
N THR A 179 13.95 17.36 -11.60
CA THR A 179 13.77 17.89 -10.24
C THR A 179 14.23 16.88 -9.18
N TYR A 180 14.88 17.38 -8.12
CA TYR A 180 15.22 16.59 -6.96
C TYR A 180 14.12 16.67 -5.91
N TYR A 181 13.76 15.52 -5.37
CA TYR A 181 12.79 15.34 -4.29
C TYR A 181 13.41 14.62 -3.11
N ASP A 182 12.77 14.74 -1.95
CA ASP A 182 13.20 14.09 -0.72
C ASP A 182 12.50 12.73 -0.58
N SER A 183 13.18 11.75 0.03
CA SER A 183 12.56 10.54 0.55
C SER A 183 12.09 10.81 1.97
N ILE A 184 10.86 10.42 2.28
CA ILE A 184 10.21 10.73 3.56
C ILE A 184 9.73 9.42 4.18
N LYS A 185 10.09 9.19 5.44
CA LYS A 185 9.65 8.04 6.21
C LYS A 185 8.70 8.48 7.32
N TYR A 186 7.60 7.78 7.42
CA TYR A 186 6.64 7.90 8.51
C TYR A 186 6.54 6.58 9.27
N GLY A 187 6.31 6.66 10.58
CA GLY A 187 6.09 5.50 11.44
C GLY A 187 5.07 5.79 12.51
N ILE A 188 4.43 4.73 13.01
CA ILE A 188 3.57 4.76 14.18
C ILE A 188 3.92 3.56 15.07
N LEU A 189 4.10 3.82 16.36
CA LEU A 189 4.33 2.77 17.34
C LEU A 189 3.02 2.09 17.72
N ARG A 190 3.13 0.86 18.22
CA ARG A 190 1.97 0.05 18.63
C ARG A 190 1.13 0.76 19.68
N ASP A 191 1.76 1.25 20.73
CA ASP A 191 1.09 1.95 21.83
C ASP A 191 0.45 3.26 21.37
N GLU A 192 1.13 4.04 20.52
CA GLU A 192 0.57 5.24 19.90
C GLU A 192 -0.70 4.92 19.11
N PHE A 193 -0.66 3.90 18.25
CA PHE A 193 -1.82 3.51 17.44
C PHE A 193 -3.02 3.10 18.27
N PHE A 194 -2.81 2.34 19.34
CA PHE A 194 -3.92 1.89 20.19
C PHE A 194 -4.41 2.96 21.17
N ALA A 195 -3.60 3.99 21.46
CA ALA A 195 -4.01 5.14 22.24
C ALA A 195 -4.93 6.13 21.46
N LEU A 196 -4.88 6.11 20.12
CA LEU A 196 -5.73 6.95 19.26
C LEU A 196 -7.18 6.45 19.16
N LYS A 197 -7.52 5.30 19.75
CA LYS A 197 -8.86 4.71 19.79
C LYS A 197 -9.56 5.04 21.09
#